data_75be79c4c26dc799ed16e6876d63419a
#
_entry.id   75be79c4c26dc799ed16e6876d63419a
#
_cell.length_a   1.000
_cell.length_b   1.000
_cell.length_c   1.000
_cell.angle_alpha   90.00
_cell.angle_beta   90.00
_cell.angle_gamma   90.00
#
_symmetry.space_group_name_H-M   'P 1'
#
loop_
_entity.id
_entity.type
_entity.pdbx_description
1 polymer ?
#
loop_
_entity_poly.entity_id
_entity_poly.type
_entity_poly.pdbx_seq_one_letter_code
_entity_poly.pdbx_strand_id
1 'polypeptide(L)' 'KFVMTGFRDNDLIEKLKKVGAEMSSSVNKKTFLVIVKDKNISTGKIDEARKLKLTIMTPDEVDNTFEL' A
#
# COMPACT_ATOMS: atom_id res chain seq x y z
N LYS A 1 -6.21 -4.90 -5.14
CA LYS A 1 -6.03 -3.44 -5.11
C LYS A 1 -5.10 -3.04 -3.97
N PHE A 2 -4.39 -1.98 -4.16
CA PHE A 2 -3.50 -1.43 -3.12
C PHE A 2 -3.82 0.03 -2.87
N VAL A 3 -3.44 0.52 -1.68
CA VAL A 3 -3.61 1.92 -1.29
C VAL A 3 -2.24 2.47 -0.88
N MET A 4 -1.92 3.66 -1.32
CA MET A 4 -0.71 4.38 -0.92
C MET A 4 -1.14 5.58 -0.06
N THR A 5 -0.64 5.66 1.16
CA THR A 5 -1.07 6.69 2.09
C THR A 5 0.13 7.44 2.69
N GLY A 6 -0.01 8.74 2.84
CA GLY A 6 1.00 9.62 3.41
C GLY A 6 2.05 10.12 2.44
N PHE A 7 2.09 9.58 1.21
CA PHE A 7 3.03 10.00 0.19
C PHE A 7 2.58 9.46 -1.17
N ARG A 8 3.31 9.82 -2.21
CA ARG A 8 3.04 9.30 -3.55
C ARG A 8 4.37 8.93 -4.23
N ASP A 9 4.47 7.70 -4.70
CA ASP A 9 5.63 7.20 -5.44
C ASP A 9 5.15 6.67 -6.79
N ASN A 10 5.29 7.50 -7.82
CA ASN A 10 4.81 7.15 -9.16
C ASN A 10 5.55 5.96 -9.75
N ASP A 11 6.84 5.82 -9.47
CA ASP A 11 7.62 4.69 -9.97
C ASP A 11 7.09 3.37 -9.40
N LEU A 12 6.81 3.36 -8.11
CA LEU A 12 6.27 2.18 -7.46
C LEU A 12 4.86 1.86 -7.96
N ILE A 13 4.04 2.90 -8.15
CA ILE A 13 2.70 2.73 -8.70
C ILE A 13 2.75 2.09 -10.08
N GLU A 14 3.66 2.56 -10.95
CA GLU A 14 3.81 1.99 -12.28
C GLU A 14 4.27 0.54 -12.24
N LYS A 15 5.21 0.21 -11.38
CA LYS A 15 5.69 -1.16 -11.22
C LYS A 15 4.56 -2.10 -10.79
N LEU A 16 3.75 -1.66 -9.84
CA LEU A 16 2.62 -2.45 -9.36
C LEU A 16 1.55 -2.62 -10.45
N LYS A 17 1.29 -1.59 -11.24
CA LYS A 17 0.35 -1.70 -12.35
C LYS A 17 0.81 -2.71 -13.40
N LYS A 18 2.11 -2.79 -13.64
CA LYS A 18 2.68 -3.75 -14.60
C LYS A 18 2.44 -5.19 -14.17
N VAL A 19 2.38 -5.45 -12.87
CA VAL A 19 2.11 -6.81 -12.38
C VAL A 19 0.63 -7.06 -12.15
N GLY A 20 -0.23 -6.17 -12.63
CA GLY A 20 -1.68 -6.35 -12.57
C GLY A 20 -2.37 -5.77 -11.34
N ALA A 21 -1.66 -5.05 -10.49
CA ALA A 21 -2.26 -4.42 -9.32
C ALA A 21 -2.98 -3.13 -9.70
N GLU A 22 -4.03 -2.80 -9.00
CA GLU A 22 -4.78 -1.56 -9.19
C GLU A 22 -4.71 -0.70 -7.95
N MET A 23 -4.53 0.60 -8.15
CA MET A 23 -4.51 1.56 -7.05
C MET A 23 -5.93 1.97 -6.67
N SER A 24 -6.21 2.00 -5.37
CA SER A 24 -7.47 2.48 -4.82
C SER A 24 -7.22 3.76 -4.03
N SER A 25 -8.23 4.62 -3.97
CA SER A 25 -8.14 5.86 -3.18
C SER A 25 -8.57 5.68 -1.73
N SER A 26 -9.17 4.55 -1.39
CA SER A 26 -9.64 4.31 -0.03
C SER A 26 -9.42 2.88 0.39
N VAL A 27 -9.23 2.69 1.70
CA VAL A 27 -9.05 1.37 2.31
C VAL A 27 -10.42 0.71 2.44
N ASN A 28 -10.53 -0.53 1.98
CA ASN A 28 -11.75 -1.32 2.11
C ASN A 28 -11.41 -2.82 2.12
N LYS A 29 -12.43 -3.67 2.21
CA LYS A 29 -12.24 -5.11 2.28
C LYS A 29 -11.58 -5.71 1.03
N LYS A 30 -11.62 -5.02 -0.09
CA LYS A 30 -11.01 -5.47 -1.35
C LYS A 30 -9.56 -5.04 -1.48
N THR A 31 -9.09 -4.16 -0.60
CA THR A 31 -7.69 -3.74 -0.56
C THR A 31 -6.84 -4.88 -0.01
N PHE A 32 -5.78 -5.26 -0.72
CA PHE A 32 -4.90 -6.32 -0.24
C PHE A 32 -3.61 -5.78 0.37
N LEU A 33 -3.25 -4.54 0.08
CA LEU A 33 -1.98 -3.96 0.51
C LEU A 33 -2.14 -2.47 0.76
N VAL A 34 -1.59 -2.00 1.87
CA VAL A 34 -1.49 -0.58 2.18
C VAL A 34 -0.02 -0.22 2.22
N ILE A 35 0.38 0.76 1.41
CA ILE A 35 1.77 1.20 1.32
C ILE A 35 1.93 2.50 2.07
N VAL A 36 2.86 2.54 3.01
CA VAL A 36 3.14 3.71 3.84
C VAL A 36 4.61 4.09 3.69
N LYS A 37 4.89 5.38 3.85
CA LYS A 37 6.28 5.84 3.80
C LYS A 37 7.08 5.36 5.01
N ASP A 38 6.43 5.34 6.17
CA ASP A 38 7.03 4.94 7.43
C ASP A 38 5.97 4.28 8.31
N LYS A 39 6.26 3.09 8.81
CA LYS A 39 5.32 2.35 9.66
C LYS A 39 5.06 3.04 11.01
N ASN A 40 5.90 3.98 11.39
CA ASN A 40 5.69 4.76 12.61
C ASN A 40 4.65 5.86 12.44
N ILE A 41 4.26 6.18 11.21
CA ILE A 41 3.21 7.16 10.94
C ILE A 41 1.85 6.49 11.15
N SER A 42 1.00 7.13 11.93
CA SER A 42 -0.37 6.64 12.16
C SER A 42 -1.36 7.62 11.52
N THR A 43 -2.19 7.10 10.62
CA THR A 43 -3.28 7.87 9.98
C THR A 43 -4.56 7.06 10.09
N GLY A 44 -5.71 7.71 9.79
CA GLY A 44 -6.98 7.00 9.78
C GLY A 44 -7.00 5.81 8.83
N LYS A 45 -6.32 5.93 7.69
CA LYS A 45 -6.25 4.82 6.72
C LYS A 45 -5.43 3.65 7.25
N ILE A 46 -4.35 3.93 7.97
CA ILE A 46 -3.53 2.88 8.59
C ILE A 46 -4.32 2.17 9.67
N ASP A 47 -5.05 2.91 10.50
CA ASP A 47 -5.89 2.33 11.55
C ASP A 47 -6.97 1.43 10.94
N GLU A 48 -7.60 1.87 9.86
CA GLU A 48 -8.58 1.04 9.16
C GLU A 48 -7.97 -0.22 8.58
N ALA A 49 -6.77 -0.11 8.01
CA ALA A 49 -6.06 -1.27 7.48
C ALA A 49 -5.80 -2.29 8.59
N ARG A 50 -5.43 -1.82 9.77
CA ARG A 50 -5.21 -2.71 10.91
C ARG A 50 -6.50 -3.39 11.36
N LYS A 51 -7.61 -2.65 11.36
CA LYS A 51 -8.93 -3.21 11.72
C LYS A 51 -9.35 -4.30 10.74
N LEU A 52 -9.05 -4.11 9.45
CA LEU A 52 -9.38 -5.07 8.41
C LEU A 52 -8.32 -6.16 8.25
N LYS A 53 -7.25 -6.11 9.05
CA LYS A 53 -6.14 -7.06 9.01
C LYS A 53 -5.44 -7.09 7.64
N LEU A 54 -5.32 -5.94 7.02
CA LEU A 54 -4.64 -5.80 5.73
C LEU A 54 -3.13 -5.75 5.94
N THR A 55 -2.40 -6.12 4.89
CA THR A 55 -0.94 -6.04 4.90
C THR A 55 -0.50 -4.59 4.74
N ILE A 56 0.40 -4.13 5.60
CA ILE A 56 0.98 -2.79 5.54
C ILE A 56 2.47 -2.93 5.26
N MET A 57 2.95 -2.25 4.22
CA MET A 57 4.35 -2.32 3.81
C MET A 57 4.89 -0.95 3.47
N THR A 58 6.21 -0.77 3.61
CA THR A 58 6.93 0.37 3.06
C THR A 58 7.30 0.09 1.61
N PRO A 59 7.68 1.11 0.81
CA PRO A 59 8.10 0.86 -0.57
C PRO A 59 9.25 -0.14 -0.69
N ASP A 60 10.22 -0.09 0.21
CA ASP A 60 11.34 -1.05 0.21
C ASP A 60 10.85 -2.49 0.42
N GLU A 61 9.92 -2.68 1.34
CA GLU A 61 9.34 -3.99 1.59
C GLU A 61 8.55 -4.50 0.38
N VAL A 62 7.84 -3.60 -0.30
CA VAL A 62 7.10 -3.96 -1.51
C VAL A 62 8.05 -4.42 -2.60
N ASP A 63 9.14 -3.67 -2.83
CA ASP A 63 10.14 -4.04 -3.83
C ASP A 63 10.72 -5.44 -3.54
N ASN A 64 11.05 -5.72 -2.29
CA ASN A 64 11.61 -7.00 -1.90
C ASN A 64 10.60 -8.15 -1.98
N THR A 65 9.37 -7.90 -1.56
CA THR A 65 8.34 -8.94 -1.50
C THR A 65 7.86 -9.34 -2.88
N PHE A 66 7.69 -8.37 -3.77
CA PHE A 66 7.16 -8.62 -5.12
C PHE A 66 8.25 -8.66 -6.20
N GLU A 67 9.50 -8.49 -5.83
CA GLU A 67 10.65 -8.52 -6.75
C GLU A 67 10.50 -7.53 -7.91
N LEU A 68 10.10 -6.30 -7.59
CA LEU A 68 9.87 -5.26 -8.59
C LEU A 68 11.17 -4.64 -9.13
#